data_14bbf88e77edf9b1bf73af629f27178e
#
_entry.id   14bbf88e77edf9b1bf73af629f27178e
#
_cell.length_a   1.000
_cell.length_b   1.000
_cell.length_c   1.000
_cell.angle_alpha   90.00
_cell.angle_beta   90.00
_cell.angle_gamma   90.00
#
_symmetry.space_group_name_H-M   'P 1'
#
loop_
_entity.id
_entity.type
_entity.pdbx_description
1 polymer ?
#
loop_
_entity_poly.entity_id
_entity_poly.type
_entity_poly.pdbx_seq_one_letter_code
_entity_poly.pdbx_strand_id
1 'polypeptide(L)'
;LSVRNLQLGTKLHAVSFDLANGEVAGVVALEGQGQDELFAALAGSIRPAGGTIAVDGAPVKFFHPSDAIQAGLAYVPGDRTEALAMQRSVRENIALPFSAALRKWGPIKVRREHMVVSSAIARLQIDTRAQGEVQRLSGGNQQKVTIARWIAADARTILCFDPTRGIDVGTKQEIYKLLRELAGLGKSVLFYTSELEEVQRV
;
A
#
# COMPACT_ATOMS: atom_id res chain seq x y z
N LEU A 1 -12.30 3.47 -6.43
CA LEU A 1 -11.66 2.59 -7.43
C LEU A 1 -12.73 1.65 -8.01
N SER A 2 -12.78 1.53 -9.32
CA SER A 2 -13.70 0.62 -10.01
C SER A 2 -12.92 -0.25 -10.99
N VAL A 3 -13.16 -1.55 -10.95
CA VAL A 3 -12.53 -2.54 -11.84
C VAL A 3 -13.62 -3.30 -12.59
N ARG A 4 -13.49 -3.45 -13.91
CA ARG A 4 -14.48 -4.13 -14.74
C ARG A 4 -13.81 -5.11 -15.68
N ASN A 5 -14.23 -6.38 -15.59
CA ASN A 5 -13.80 -7.48 -16.47
C ASN A 5 -12.27 -7.56 -16.63
N LEU A 6 -11.52 -7.30 -15.56
CA LEU A 6 -10.06 -7.28 -15.60
C LEU A 6 -9.53 -8.68 -15.91
N GLN A 7 -8.62 -8.77 -16.87
CA GLN A 7 -8.05 -10.03 -17.34
C GLN A 7 -6.53 -9.90 -17.42
N LEU A 8 -5.81 -10.90 -16.89
CA LEU A 8 -4.36 -10.98 -17.00
C LEU A 8 -3.87 -12.44 -16.94
N GLY A 9 -3.15 -12.84 -17.97
CA GLY A 9 -2.64 -14.20 -18.09
C GLY A 9 -3.76 -15.25 -18.09
N THR A 10 -3.47 -16.41 -17.49
CA THR A 10 -4.39 -17.56 -17.40
C THR A 10 -5.06 -17.67 -16.03
N LYS A 11 -4.81 -16.76 -15.10
CA LYS A 11 -5.30 -16.85 -13.72
C LYS A 11 -6.33 -15.79 -13.37
N LEU A 12 -6.21 -14.59 -13.93
CA LEU A 12 -7.16 -13.51 -13.68
C LEU A 12 -8.19 -13.42 -14.81
N HIS A 13 -9.41 -13.92 -14.55
CA HIS A 13 -10.49 -13.98 -15.53
C HIS A 13 -11.64 -13.05 -15.14
N ALA A 14 -11.82 -11.97 -15.90
CA ALA A 14 -13.01 -11.10 -15.86
C ALA A 14 -13.39 -10.60 -14.42
N VAL A 15 -12.40 -10.26 -13.61
CA VAL A 15 -12.63 -9.76 -12.24
C VAL A 15 -13.24 -8.37 -12.28
N SER A 16 -14.34 -8.18 -11.53
CA SER A 16 -15.04 -6.91 -11.44
C SER A 16 -15.41 -6.63 -9.99
N PHE A 17 -15.12 -5.40 -9.50
CA PHE A 17 -15.52 -4.94 -8.18
C PHE A 17 -15.46 -3.40 -8.12
N ASP A 18 -16.10 -2.86 -7.11
CA ASP A 18 -15.98 -1.47 -6.71
C ASP A 18 -15.38 -1.40 -5.30
N LEU A 19 -14.59 -0.39 -5.06
CA LEU A 19 -14.05 -0.04 -3.75
C LEU A 19 -14.38 1.44 -3.52
N ALA A 20 -15.25 1.71 -2.57
CA ALA A 20 -15.67 3.06 -2.23
C ALA A 20 -14.59 3.81 -1.42
N ASN A 21 -14.72 5.13 -1.36
CA ASN A 21 -13.87 5.93 -0.49
C ASN A 21 -14.21 5.63 0.98
N GLY A 22 -13.18 5.39 1.78
CA GLY A 22 -13.35 5.00 3.19
C GLY A 22 -13.75 3.55 3.40
N GLU A 23 -13.66 2.71 2.37
CA GLU A 23 -13.95 1.28 2.45
C GLU A 23 -12.67 0.46 2.65
N VAL A 24 -12.79 -0.61 3.43
CA VAL A 24 -11.80 -1.69 3.48
C VAL A 24 -12.41 -2.92 2.86
N ALA A 25 -11.84 -3.38 1.75
CA ALA A 25 -12.26 -4.60 1.06
C ALA A 25 -11.14 -5.66 1.10
N GLY A 26 -11.53 -6.89 1.41
CA GLY A 26 -10.63 -8.04 1.46
C GLY A 26 -10.77 -8.93 0.22
N VAL A 27 -9.66 -9.29 -0.38
CA VAL A 27 -9.55 -10.34 -1.39
C VAL A 27 -9.04 -11.59 -0.71
N VAL A 28 -9.82 -12.66 -0.73
CA VAL A 28 -9.41 -13.96 -0.20
C VAL A 28 -9.21 -14.91 -1.36
N ALA A 29 -8.04 -15.50 -1.44
CA ALA A 29 -7.72 -16.50 -2.44
C ALA A 29 -6.59 -17.41 -1.91
N LEU A 30 -6.56 -18.64 -2.40
CA LEU A 30 -5.38 -19.48 -2.21
C LEU A 30 -4.24 -18.98 -3.11
N GLU A 31 -3.01 -19.27 -2.72
CA GLU A 31 -1.83 -18.88 -3.48
C GLU A 31 -1.92 -19.35 -4.94
N GLY A 32 -1.63 -18.47 -5.88
CA GLY A 32 -1.64 -18.74 -7.31
C GLY A 32 -2.99 -18.67 -8.03
N GLN A 33 -4.04 -18.14 -7.39
CA GLN A 33 -5.38 -17.99 -7.98
C GLN A 33 -5.64 -16.64 -8.68
N GLY A 34 -4.61 -15.88 -9.01
CA GLY A 34 -4.75 -14.62 -9.75
C GLY A 34 -4.65 -13.35 -8.91
N GLN A 35 -4.46 -13.49 -7.58
CA GLN A 35 -4.28 -12.37 -6.68
C GLN A 35 -3.01 -11.56 -6.99
N ASP A 36 -1.92 -12.25 -7.35
CA ASP A 36 -0.67 -11.58 -7.76
C ASP A 36 -0.88 -10.73 -9.01
N GLU A 37 -1.57 -11.30 -10.00
CA GLU A 37 -1.91 -10.65 -11.26
C GLU A 37 -2.84 -9.45 -11.03
N LEU A 38 -3.81 -9.58 -10.13
CA LEU A 38 -4.72 -8.48 -9.77
C LEU A 38 -3.95 -7.30 -9.18
N PHE A 39 -3.16 -7.56 -8.15
CA PHE A 39 -2.42 -6.50 -7.47
C PHE A 39 -1.32 -5.91 -8.35
N ALA A 40 -0.65 -6.73 -9.18
CA ALA A 40 0.34 -6.25 -10.15
C ALA A 40 -0.29 -5.33 -11.22
N ALA A 41 -1.50 -5.67 -11.70
CA ALA A 41 -2.23 -4.82 -12.64
C ALA A 41 -2.65 -3.49 -12.00
N LEU A 42 -3.18 -3.52 -10.77
CA LEU A 42 -3.59 -2.32 -10.03
C LEU A 42 -2.40 -1.45 -9.64
N ALA A 43 -1.27 -2.06 -9.32
CA ALA A 43 -0.03 -1.35 -9.02
C ALA A 43 0.68 -0.79 -10.28
N GLY A 44 0.20 -1.12 -11.47
CA GLY A 44 0.83 -0.69 -12.73
C GLY A 44 2.13 -1.40 -13.07
N SER A 45 2.41 -2.52 -12.41
CA SER A 45 3.60 -3.34 -12.67
C SER A 45 3.43 -4.23 -13.92
N ILE A 46 2.21 -4.66 -14.20
CA ILE A 46 1.86 -5.47 -15.38
C ILE A 46 0.62 -4.88 -16.04
N ARG A 47 0.64 -4.79 -17.36
CA ARG A 47 -0.52 -4.31 -18.12
C ARG A 47 -1.56 -5.41 -18.26
N PRO A 48 -2.84 -5.18 -17.89
CA PRO A 48 -3.90 -6.15 -18.11
C PRO A 48 -4.14 -6.41 -19.59
N ALA A 49 -4.51 -7.65 -19.92
CA ALA A 49 -4.84 -8.07 -21.28
C ALA A 49 -6.23 -7.56 -21.72
N GLY A 50 -7.14 -7.35 -20.76
CA GLY A 50 -8.48 -6.84 -20.99
C GLY A 50 -9.10 -6.23 -19.74
N GLY A 51 -10.25 -5.60 -19.94
CA GLY A 51 -10.97 -4.92 -18.86
C GLY A 51 -10.60 -3.45 -18.71
N THR A 52 -11.17 -2.82 -17.69
CA THR A 52 -10.94 -1.40 -17.41
C THR A 52 -10.74 -1.16 -15.92
N ILE A 53 -9.87 -0.21 -15.59
CA ILE A 53 -9.66 0.33 -14.25
C ILE A 53 -10.10 1.80 -14.30
N ALA A 54 -10.89 2.25 -13.33
CA ALA A 54 -11.26 3.64 -13.17
C ALA A 54 -10.98 4.10 -11.74
N VAL A 55 -10.44 5.30 -11.61
CA VAL A 55 -10.16 5.97 -10.34
C VAL A 55 -10.97 7.26 -10.31
N ASP A 56 -11.78 7.44 -9.26
CA ASP A 56 -12.69 8.59 -9.10
C ASP A 56 -13.60 8.79 -10.33
N GLY A 57 -14.09 7.69 -10.91
CA GLY A 57 -14.97 7.68 -12.09
C GLY A 57 -14.25 7.90 -13.42
N ALA A 58 -12.96 8.21 -13.43
CA ALA A 58 -12.18 8.42 -14.63
C ALA A 58 -11.43 7.11 -15.02
N PRO A 59 -11.56 6.62 -16.27
CA PRO A 59 -10.80 5.46 -16.71
C PRO A 59 -9.30 5.79 -16.78
N VAL A 60 -8.49 4.87 -16.28
CA VAL A 60 -7.03 5.00 -16.24
C VAL A 60 -6.35 3.82 -16.94
N LYS A 61 -5.16 4.07 -17.46
CA LYS A 61 -4.27 3.04 -17.99
C LYS A 61 -2.90 3.20 -17.37
N PHE A 62 -2.40 2.15 -16.77
CA PHE A 62 -1.08 2.13 -16.18
C PHE A 62 -0.09 1.43 -17.12
N PHE A 63 1.00 2.09 -17.42
CA PHE A 63 2.13 1.55 -18.19
C PHE A 63 3.36 1.36 -17.30
N HIS A 64 3.35 2.01 -16.13
CA HIS A 64 4.41 1.96 -15.15
C HIS A 64 3.84 2.20 -13.74
N PRO A 65 4.44 1.66 -12.66
CA PRO A 65 3.98 1.90 -11.29
C PRO A 65 3.83 3.38 -10.91
N SER A 66 4.62 4.27 -11.51
CA SER A 66 4.46 5.72 -11.31
C SER A 66 3.10 6.25 -11.74
N ASP A 67 2.45 5.62 -12.73
CA ASP A 67 1.13 6.05 -13.22
C ASP A 67 0.06 5.73 -12.19
N ALA A 68 0.14 4.54 -11.57
CA ALA A 68 -0.74 4.14 -10.48
C ALA A 68 -0.56 5.07 -9.26
N ILE A 69 0.69 5.38 -8.90
CA ILE A 69 1.00 6.32 -7.81
C ILE A 69 0.43 7.71 -8.10
N GLN A 70 0.57 8.22 -9.32
CA GLN A 70 0.00 9.52 -9.73
C GLN A 70 -1.53 9.50 -9.70
N ALA A 71 -2.16 8.37 -10.00
CA ALA A 71 -3.60 8.17 -9.86
C ALA A 71 -4.04 8.01 -8.39
N GLY A 72 -3.11 8.01 -7.44
CA GLY A 72 -3.39 7.91 -6.02
C GLY A 72 -3.44 6.49 -5.46
N LEU A 73 -3.01 5.48 -6.23
CA LEU A 73 -2.89 4.09 -5.78
C LEU A 73 -1.48 3.82 -5.25
N ALA A 74 -1.39 3.22 -4.08
CA ALA A 74 -0.13 2.84 -3.45
C ALA A 74 -0.09 1.35 -3.17
N TYR A 75 0.99 0.70 -3.52
CA TYR A 75 1.16 -0.74 -3.30
C TYR A 75 2.09 -1.03 -2.12
N VAL A 76 1.61 -1.89 -1.22
CA VAL A 76 2.34 -2.41 -0.07
C VAL A 76 2.51 -3.92 -0.28
N PRO A 77 3.71 -4.41 -0.63
CA PRO A 77 3.97 -5.83 -0.82
C PRO A 77 3.99 -6.59 0.51
N GLY A 78 3.73 -7.89 0.45
CA GLY A 78 3.79 -8.77 1.62
C GLY A 78 5.21 -9.00 2.13
N ASP A 79 6.19 -9.00 1.22
CA ASP A 79 7.60 -9.04 1.61
C ASP A 79 8.14 -7.62 1.84
N ARG A 80 8.47 -7.34 3.09
CA ARG A 80 9.00 -6.05 3.51
C ARG A 80 10.38 -5.74 2.93
N THR A 81 11.13 -6.75 2.55
CA THR A 81 12.45 -6.58 1.93
C THR A 81 12.35 -5.99 0.52
N GLU A 82 11.24 -6.23 -0.17
CA GLU A 82 10.95 -5.61 -1.46
C GLU A 82 10.52 -4.14 -1.32
N ALA A 83 9.87 -3.81 -0.19
CA ALA A 83 9.36 -2.46 0.05
C ALA A 83 10.39 -1.52 0.66
N LEU A 84 11.26 -2.02 1.55
CA LEU A 84 12.09 -1.21 2.43
C LEU A 84 13.56 -1.26 2.02
N ALA A 85 14.19 -0.10 1.99
CA ALA A 85 15.64 0.01 1.96
C ALA A 85 16.18 -0.30 3.38
N MET A 86 16.44 -1.58 3.65
CA MET A 86 16.70 -2.12 4.99
C MET A 86 17.86 -1.45 5.73
N GLN A 87 18.89 -1.01 5.00
CA GLN A 87 20.08 -0.32 5.53
C GLN A 87 19.88 1.20 5.69
N ARG A 88 18.70 1.70 5.36
CA ARG A 88 18.35 3.11 5.51
C ARG A 88 17.49 3.34 6.74
N SER A 89 17.49 4.56 7.23
CA SER A 89 16.69 4.97 8.38
C SER A 89 15.18 4.91 8.09
N VAL A 90 14.37 4.85 9.14
CA VAL A 90 12.91 4.99 9.08
C VAL A 90 12.50 6.24 8.31
N ARG A 91 13.16 7.37 8.61
CA ARG A 91 12.89 8.65 7.95
C ARG A 91 13.12 8.58 6.44
N GLU A 92 14.29 8.08 6.01
CA GLU A 92 14.61 7.95 4.59
C GLU A 92 13.61 7.04 3.87
N ASN A 93 13.22 5.92 4.50
CA ASN A 93 12.24 5.01 3.94
C ASN A 93 10.87 5.67 3.77
N ILE A 94 10.39 6.45 4.73
CA ILE A 94 9.10 7.15 4.63
C ILE A 94 9.18 8.29 3.61
N ALA A 95 10.33 8.97 3.49
CA ALA A 95 10.51 10.09 2.60
C ALA A 95 10.64 9.71 1.09
N LEU A 96 10.93 8.43 0.77
CA LEU A 96 11.16 7.99 -0.61
C LEU A 96 10.11 8.46 -1.63
N PRO A 97 8.78 8.38 -1.39
CA PRO A 97 7.78 8.83 -2.35
C PRO A 97 7.79 10.35 -2.59
N PHE A 98 8.27 11.13 -1.62
CA PHE A 98 8.37 12.59 -1.78
C PHE A 98 9.35 12.98 -2.88
N SER A 99 10.39 12.17 -3.12
CA SER A 99 11.33 12.41 -4.19
C SER A 99 10.66 12.36 -5.57
N ALA A 100 9.61 11.58 -5.74
CA ALA A 100 8.81 11.50 -6.95
C ALA A 100 7.86 12.72 -7.10
N ALA A 101 7.26 13.19 -6.01
CA ALA A 101 6.42 14.40 -5.98
C ALA A 101 7.24 15.68 -6.17
N LEU A 102 8.53 15.64 -5.85
CA LEU A 102 9.49 16.74 -5.98
C LEU A 102 10.11 16.87 -7.39
N ARG A 103 9.69 16.05 -8.35
CA ARG A 103 10.08 16.22 -9.78
C ARG A 103 9.62 17.53 -10.41
N LYS A 104 8.83 18.35 -9.72
CA LYS A 104 8.70 19.78 -10.06
C LYS A 104 9.97 20.48 -9.60
N TRP A 105 10.79 20.91 -10.55
CA TRP A 105 12.04 21.65 -10.38
C TRP A 105 12.01 22.59 -9.16
N GLY A 106 12.88 22.35 -8.19
CA GLY A 106 13.00 23.19 -7.01
C GLY A 106 13.74 22.47 -5.86
N PRO A 107 14.28 23.21 -4.89
CA PRO A 107 14.93 22.61 -3.73
C PRO A 107 13.92 21.86 -2.88
N ILE A 108 14.34 20.70 -2.37
CA ILE A 108 13.56 19.88 -1.43
C ILE A 108 13.19 20.76 -0.23
N LYS A 109 11.91 20.93 0.05
CA LYS A 109 11.42 21.64 1.24
C LYS A 109 11.61 20.75 2.48
N VAL A 110 12.84 20.66 2.96
CA VAL A 110 13.27 19.81 4.08
C VAL A 110 12.37 19.94 5.31
N ARG A 111 11.91 21.17 5.62
CA ARG A 111 10.97 21.40 6.73
C ARG A 111 9.63 20.71 6.53
N ARG A 112 9.08 20.73 5.31
CA ARG A 112 7.80 20.08 4.99
C ARG A 112 7.94 18.57 5.05
N GLU A 113 9.01 18.03 4.47
CA GLU A 113 9.34 16.60 4.55
C GLU A 113 9.43 16.16 6.02
N HIS A 114 10.17 16.92 6.84
CA HIS A 114 10.33 16.62 8.25
C HIS A 114 9.00 16.57 9.00
N MET A 115 8.11 17.54 8.78
CA MET A 115 6.79 17.59 9.41
C MET A 115 5.93 16.39 9.02
N VAL A 116 5.88 16.07 7.72
CA VAL A 116 5.03 14.98 7.22
C VAL A 116 5.53 13.62 7.70
N VAL A 117 6.85 13.38 7.64
CA VAL A 117 7.47 12.15 8.12
C VAL A 117 7.27 11.98 9.63
N SER A 118 7.51 13.04 10.41
CA SER A 118 7.32 12.99 11.88
C SER A 118 5.85 12.75 12.25
N SER A 119 4.91 13.35 11.51
CA SER A 119 3.47 13.11 11.70
C SER A 119 3.10 11.66 11.40
N ALA A 120 3.63 11.07 10.32
CA ALA A 120 3.37 9.66 9.97
C ALA A 120 3.95 8.71 11.02
N ILE A 121 5.17 8.96 11.51
CA ILE A 121 5.81 8.17 12.58
C ILE A 121 4.96 8.22 13.87
N ALA A 122 4.56 9.41 14.29
CA ALA A 122 3.78 9.58 15.50
C ALA A 122 2.40 8.91 15.39
N ARG A 123 1.72 9.09 14.25
CA ARG A 123 0.41 8.52 13.99
C ARG A 123 0.38 7.00 14.05
N LEU A 124 1.39 6.35 13.46
CA LEU A 124 1.49 4.90 13.42
C LEU A 124 2.21 4.32 14.64
N GLN A 125 2.59 5.16 15.59
CA GLN A 125 3.32 4.76 16.79
C GLN A 125 4.53 3.86 16.45
N ILE A 126 5.28 4.27 15.40
CA ILE A 126 6.47 3.53 14.99
C ILE A 126 7.54 3.70 16.06
N ASP A 127 8.05 2.59 16.58
CA ASP A 127 9.13 2.63 17.56
C ASP A 127 10.45 3.07 16.89
N THR A 128 10.83 4.31 17.15
CA THR A 128 12.05 4.92 16.61
C THR A 128 13.22 4.92 17.61
N ARG A 129 13.06 4.25 18.77
CA ARG A 129 14.14 4.17 19.77
C ARG A 129 15.38 3.51 19.23
N ALA A 130 15.24 2.58 18.30
CA ALA A 130 16.34 2.12 17.45
C ALA A 130 16.63 3.20 16.39
N GLN A 131 17.30 4.28 16.76
CA GLN A 131 17.77 5.33 15.85
C GLN A 131 18.78 4.72 14.86
N GLY A 132 18.29 4.10 13.80
CA GLY A 132 19.15 3.39 12.89
C GLY A 132 18.39 2.87 11.69
N GLU A 133 18.96 1.88 11.09
CA GLU A 133 18.48 1.18 9.93
C GLU A 133 17.16 0.45 10.24
N VAL A 134 16.24 0.46 9.27
CA VAL A 134 14.93 -0.20 9.39
C VAL A 134 15.06 -1.70 9.69
N GLN A 135 16.13 -2.35 9.23
CA GLN A 135 16.38 -3.78 9.53
C GLN A 135 16.42 -4.12 11.03
N ARG A 136 16.66 -3.13 11.91
CA ARG A 136 16.71 -3.32 13.38
C ARG A 136 15.32 -3.26 14.04
N LEU A 137 14.30 -2.89 13.30
CA LEU A 137 12.93 -2.84 13.80
C LEU A 137 12.32 -4.24 13.83
N SER A 138 11.33 -4.46 14.70
CA SER A 138 10.46 -5.63 14.64
C SER A 138 9.70 -5.67 13.32
N GLY A 139 9.28 -6.87 12.89
CA GLY A 139 8.52 -7.06 11.65
C GLY A 139 7.26 -6.18 11.58
N GLY A 140 6.55 -6.02 12.69
CA GLY A 140 5.38 -5.14 12.75
C GLY A 140 5.72 -3.67 12.57
N ASN A 141 6.81 -3.18 13.18
CA ASN A 141 7.26 -1.82 12.96
C ASN A 141 7.76 -1.59 11.53
N GLN A 142 8.44 -2.57 10.93
CA GLN A 142 8.78 -2.52 9.50
C GLN A 142 7.52 -2.41 8.64
N GLN A 143 6.47 -3.18 8.92
CA GLN A 143 5.20 -3.10 8.19
C GLN A 143 4.54 -1.72 8.37
N LYS A 144 4.55 -1.16 9.58
CA LYS A 144 4.08 0.21 9.81
C LYS A 144 4.87 1.23 8.98
N VAL A 145 6.19 1.06 8.79
CA VAL A 145 7.01 1.93 7.94
C VAL A 145 6.58 1.85 6.47
N THR A 146 6.27 0.66 5.95
CA THR A 146 5.80 0.52 4.56
C THR A 146 4.48 1.27 4.34
N ILE A 147 3.56 1.20 5.29
CA ILE A 147 2.27 1.91 5.23
C ILE A 147 2.46 3.42 5.44
N ALA A 148 3.30 3.81 6.42
CA ALA A 148 3.60 5.21 6.72
C ALA A 148 4.10 6.00 5.52
N ARG A 149 4.91 5.37 4.67
CA ARG A 149 5.41 5.92 3.42
C ARG A 149 4.27 6.45 2.54
N TRP A 150 3.22 5.66 2.39
CA TRP A 150 2.11 5.99 1.51
C TRP A 150 1.12 6.97 2.13
N ILE A 151 0.98 6.94 3.46
CA ILE A 151 0.23 7.98 4.19
C ILE A 151 0.93 9.33 4.01
N ALA A 152 2.25 9.36 4.17
CA ALA A 152 3.06 10.55 3.98
C ALA A 152 2.99 11.08 2.54
N ALA A 153 2.88 10.19 1.54
CA ALA A 153 2.70 10.54 0.13
C ALA A 153 1.25 10.91 -0.23
N ASP A 154 0.33 10.91 0.74
CA ASP A 154 -1.10 11.19 0.58
C ASP A 154 -1.81 10.28 -0.43
N ALA A 155 -1.45 9.01 -0.47
CA ALA A 155 -2.14 8.02 -1.29
C ALA A 155 -3.61 7.92 -0.87
N ARG A 156 -4.51 7.80 -1.87
CA ARG A 156 -5.97 7.71 -1.64
C ARG A 156 -6.43 6.26 -1.51
N THR A 157 -5.85 5.37 -2.27
CA THR A 157 -6.12 3.93 -2.24
C THR A 157 -4.84 3.18 -1.90
N ILE A 158 -4.90 2.32 -0.89
CA ILE A 158 -3.77 1.50 -0.44
C ILE A 158 -4.06 0.04 -0.77
N LEU A 159 -3.22 -0.53 -1.61
CA LEU A 159 -3.26 -1.92 -2.04
C LEU A 159 -2.30 -2.72 -1.16
N CYS A 160 -2.80 -3.45 -0.18
CA CYS A 160 -2.00 -4.24 0.77
C CYS A 160 -1.99 -5.71 0.36
N PHE A 161 -0.87 -6.22 -0.10
CA PHE A 161 -0.72 -7.63 -0.42
C PHE A 161 -0.20 -8.38 0.79
N ASP A 162 -1.04 -9.20 1.42
CA ASP A 162 -0.73 -9.99 2.61
C ASP A 162 0.00 -9.18 3.71
N PRO A 163 -0.63 -8.08 4.21
CA PRO A 163 0.05 -7.11 5.07
C PRO A 163 0.45 -7.66 6.44
N THR A 164 -0.01 -8.85 6.79
CA THR A 164 0.22 -9.51 8.08
C THR A 164 1.14 -10.72 7.97
N ARG A 165 1.71 -10.96 6.80
CA ARG A 165 2.62 -12.09 6.56
C ARG A 165 3.85 -12.02 7.47
N GLY A 166 4.10 -13.12 8.19
CA GLY A 166 5.26 -13.23 9.06
C GLY A 166 5.27 -12.26 10.24
N ILE A 167 4.09 -11.84 10.70
CA ILE A 167 3.90 -10.96 11.86
C ILE A 167 3.24 -11.77 12.98
N ASP A 168 3.62 -11.48 14.24
CA ASP A 168 3.01 -12.11 15.41
C ASP A 168 1.54 -11.68 15.60
N VAL A 169 0.76 -12.52 16.29
CA VAL A 169 -0.69 -12.36 16.44
C VAL A 169 -1.07 -11.01 17.09
N GLY A 170 -0.30 -10.54 18.04
CA GLY A 170 -0.55 -9.26 18.71
C GLY A 170 -0.40 -8.09 17.75
N THR A 171 0.68 -8.10 16.99
CA THR A 171 0.95 -7.06 15.99
C THR A 171 -0.01 -7.12 14.78
N LYS A 172 -0.51 -8.32 14.41
CA LYS A 172 -1.57 -8.44 13.38
C LYS A 172 -2.78 -7.55 13.74
N GLN A 173 -3.22 -7.57 15.00
CA GLN A 173 -4.35 -6.76 15.45
C GLN A 173 -4.09 -5.25 15.30
N GLU A 174 -2.86 -4.80 15.53
CA GLU A 174 -2.48 -3.40 15.32
C GLU A 174 -2.55 -3.02 13.84
N ILE A 175 -2.16 -3.91 12.93
CA ILE A 175 -2.29 -3.67 11.48
C ILE A 175 -3.76 -3.60 11.07
N TYR A 176 -4.62 -4.52 11.52
CA TYR A 176 -6.05 -4.45 11.21
C TYR A 176 -6.69 -3.15 11.71
N LYS A 177 -6.36 -2.74 12.95
CA LYS A 177 -6.82 -1.46 13.49
C LYS A 177 -6.35 -0.30 12.61
N LEU A 178 -5.10 -0.32 12.17
CA LEU A 178 -4.55 0.69 11.30
C LEU A 178 -5.30 0.77 9.95
N LEU A 179 -5.61 -0.37 9.31
CA LEU A 179 -6.37 -0.38 8.06
C LEU A 179 -7.77 0.25 8.24
N ARG A 180 -8.46 -0.06 9.35
CA ARG A 180 -9.75 0.58 9.68
C ARG A 180 -9.62 2.08 9.94
N GLU A 181 -8.58 2.50 10.66
CA GLU A 181 -8.31 3.92 10.91
C GLU A 181 -8.07 4.69 9.59
N LEU A 182 -7.35 4.08 8.65
CA LEU A 182 -7.14 4.67 7.32
C LEU A 182 -8.45 4.87 6.57
N ALA A 183 -9.33 3.87 6.62
CA ALA A 183 -10.66 3.96 6.02
C ALA A 183 -11.51 5.06 6.69
N GLY A 184 -11.49 5.16 8.02
CA GLY A 184 -12.14 6.24 8.76
C GLY A 184 -11.66 7.64 8.41
N LEU A 185 -10.49 7.76 7.78
CA LEU A 185 -9.94 9.01 7.25
C LEU A 185 -10.28 9.24 5.77
N GLY A 186 -11.18 8.43 5.22
CA GLY A 186 -11.62 8.51 3.83
C GLY A 186 -10.66 7.87 2.82
N LYS A 187 -9.63 7.13 3.27
CA LYS A 187 -8.78 6.37 2.36
C LYS A 187 -9.41 5.02 2.06
N SER A 188 -9.27 4.53 0.85
CA SER A 188 -9.73 3.20 0.46
C SER A 188 -8.62 2.18 0.68
N VAL A 189 -8.94 1.01 1.17
CA VAL A 189 -7.97 -0.08 1.39
C VAL A 189 -8.46 -1.34 0.70
N LEU A 190 -7.67 -1.88 -0.22
CA LEU A 190 -7.83 -3.22 -0.76
C LEU A 190 -6.72 -4.08 -0.20
N PHE A 191 -7.05 -5.14 0.53
CA PHE A 191 -6.03 -6.05 1.01
C PHE A 191 -6.28 -7.48 0.55
N TYR A 192 -5.21 -8.20 0.30
CA TYR A 192 -5.23 -9.64 0.05
C TYR A 192 -4.76 -10.38 1.29
N THR A 193 -5.40 -11.50 1.55
CA THR A 193 -4.95 -12.49 2.54
C THR A 193 -5.32 -13.90 2.10
N SER A 194 -4.52 -14.88 2.50
CA SER A 194 -4.87 -16.32 2.39
C SER A 194 -5.72 -16.82 3.56
N GLU A 195 -5.86 -16.03 4.64
CA GLU A 195 -6.56 -16.39 5.87
C GLU A 195 -7.96 -15.73 5.90
N LEU A 196 -9.03 -16.52 5.69
CA LEU A 196 -10.40 -16.00 5.68
C LEU A 196 -10.77 -15.28 6.99
N GLU A 197 -10.24 -15.74 8.12
CA GLU A 197 -10.50 -15.12 9.43
C GLU A 197 -10.00 -13.67 9.52
N GLU A 198 -8.99 -13.31 8.75
CA GLU A 198 -8.45 -11.95 8.75
C GLU A 198 -9.46 -10.94 8.20
N VAL A 199 -10.24 -11.33 7.18
CA VAL A 199 -11.27 -10.45 6.59
C VAL A 199 -12.37 -10.11 7.59
N GLN A 200 -12.68 -11.01 8.51
CA GLN A 200 -13.67 -10.76 9.55
C GLN A 200 -13.17 -9.81 10.66
N ARG A 201 -11.85 -9.62 10.73
CA ARG A 201 -11.19 -8.79 11.75
C ARG A 201 -10.89 -7.38 11.29
N VAL A 202 -10.94 -7.12 9.99
CA VAL A 202 -10.70 -5.82 9.36
C VAL A 202 -12.02 -5.18 8.95
#